data_036c8b72b583746a1eb98cdf77a9522f
#
_entry.id   036c8b72b583746a1eb98cdf77a9522f
#
_cell.length_a   1.000
_cell.length_b   1.000
_cell.length_c   1.000
_cell.angle_alpha   90.00
_cell.angle_beta   90.00
_cell.angle_gamma   90.00
#
_symmetry.space_group_name_H-M   'P 1'
#
loop_
_entity.id
_entity.type
_entity.pdbx_description
1 polymer ?
#
loop_
_entity_poly.entity_id
_entity_poly.type
_entity_poly.pdbx_seq_one_letter_code
_entity_poly.pdbx_strand_id
1 'polypeptide(L)'
;MKKIATYLSERDYIENRYKPIDLEQYKYWMGILGEEFVKKICDQNSNFLSYLKNEDYRVLVDIKGNEVLQYLSQQCIEFPSDIEEILKERVAFEPFYAFLVEFGIGNLKNELQGLEDSFELNIYDDFKYYLAEQLQAICMRTLIVEMQEFKMADKLHGKDEKEEYEYFCTENMCNPTEIINLMEKYPVLCRCVEDRINNSVCFYKEIIEHFCNDKKEIAEHFCSENQISRITNITTSYSDVHQKGRQVVKIEIDKKIKILYKPHSMENEKAFMSLLQWISQGIGITQLNYKILTHKTYSWCSIVKYRECESKEEICNYYKRLGTQLFLAYFLGTHDLHCENIIASGEYPVLIDLETLVGGFNSGKRKTAEDEVYYHLQQSVLSTGLLPTFMWDKGGNGIDVSGMSGSISLSIRK
;
A
#
# COMPACT_ATOMS: atom_id res chain seq x y z
N MET A 1 -29.17 -1.42 -19.73
CA MET A 1 -28.36 -2.22 -18.81
C MET A 1 -26.95 -1.71 -18.88
N LYS A 2 -26.44 -1.15 -17.79
CA LYS A 2 -25.06 -0.67 -17.71
C LYS A 2 -24.11 -1.85 -17.54
N LYS A 3 -23.10 -1.95 -18.37
CA LYS A 3 -22.16 -3.06 -18.43
C LYS A 3 -21.04 -2.82 -17.40
N ILE A 4 -20.89 -3.71 -16.42
CA ILE A 4 -19.86 -3.63 -15.38
C ILE A 4 -18.84 -4.75 -15.57
N ALA A 5 -17.54 -4.45 -15.39
CA ALA A 5 -16.49 -5.45 -15.38
C ALA A 5 -16.65 -6.38 -14.17
N THR A 6 -16.42 -7.67 -14.38
CA THR A 6 -16.57 -8.70 -13.34
C THR A 6 -15.24 -9.35 -13.03
N TYR A 7 -15.02 -9.70 -11.76
CA TYR A 7 -13.93 -10.61 -11.38
C TYR A 7 -14.19 -12.02 -11.91
N LEU A 8 -13.12 -12.79 -12.12
CA LEU A 8 -13.25 -14.19 -12.54
C LEU A 8 -14.09 -15.03 -11.57
N SER A 9 -14.04 -14.73 -10.27
CA SER A 9 -14.83 -15.40 -9.24
C SER A 9 -16.33 -15.09 -9.27
N GLU A 10 -16.72 -13.99 -9.94
CA GLU A 10 -18.12 -13.54 -10.05
C GLU A 10 -18.78 -14.06 -11.33
N ARG A 11 -18.03 -14.71 -12.23
CA ARG A 11 -18.55 -15.22 -13.50
C ARG A 11 -19.17 -16.57 -13.28
N ASP A 12 -20.42 -16.73 -13.71
CA ASP A 12 -21.05 -18.03 -13.77
C ASP A 12 -20.28 -18.94 -14.73
N TYR A 13 -20.07 -20.17 -14.28
CA TYR A 13 -19.39 -21.19 -15.07
C TYR A 13 -20.28 -21.62 -16.23
N ILE A 14 -20.12 -20.97 -17.39
CA ILE A 14 -20.71 -21.45 -18.64
C ILE A 14 -19.83 -22.58 -19.14
N GLU A 15 -20.32 -23.82 -19.05
CA GLU A 15 -19.68 -25.02 -19.60
C GLU A 15 -19.51 -24.94 -21.12
N ASN A 16 -18.60 -24.10 -21.61
CA ASN A 16 -18.21 -24.10 -23.01
C ASN A 16 -17.01 -25.04 -23.22
N ARG A 17 -17.26 -26.34 -23.11
CA ARG A 17 -16.26 -27.42 -23.20
C ARG A 17 -15.51 -27.51 -24.53
N TYR A 18 -15.91 -26.80 -25.58
CA TYR A 18 -15.48 -27.01 -26.95
C TYR A 18 -14.81 -25.82 -27.65
N LYS A 19 -14.61 -24.68 -26.98
CA LYS A 19 -13.87 -23.57 -27.61
C LYS A 19 -12.37 -23.75 -27.40
N PRO A 20 -11.56 -23.55 -28.46
CA PRO A 20 -10.10 -23.55 -28.32
C PRO A 20 -9.65 -22.38 -27.43
N ILE A 21 -8.53 -22.56 -26.75
CA ILE A 21 -7.87 -21.49 -26.00
C ILE A 21 -7.49 -20.39 -26.99
N ASP A 22 -7.80 -19.13 -26.66
CA ASP A 22 -7.29 -17.99 -27.39
C ASP A 22 -5.76 -17.92 -27.21
N LEU A 23 -5.06 -18.20 -28.33
CA LEU A 23 -3.60 -18.30 -28.36
C LEU A 23 -2.92 -16.95 -28.05
N GLU A 24 -3.53 -15.81 -28.39
CA GLU A 24 -2.96 -14.50 -28.13
C GLU A 24 -3.06 -14.16 -26.64
N GLN A 25 -4.19 -14.40 -26.01
CA GLN A 25 -4.34 -14.24 -24.58
C GLN A 25 -3.45 -15.19 -23.80
N TYR A 26 -3.40 -16.43 -24.20
CA TYR A 26 -2.55 -17.42 -23.54
C TYR A 26 -1.08 -16.99 -23.60
N LYS A 27 -0.60 -16.52 -24.75
CA LYS A 27 0.75 -15.97 -24.92
C LYS A 27 0.98 -14.72 -24.09
N TYR A 28 0.00 -13.83 -24.00
CA TYR A 28 0.07 -12.63 -23.16
C TYR A 28 0.31 -12.99 -21.69
N TRP A 29 -0.50 -13.88 -21.15
CA TRP A 29 -0.35 -14.32 -19.78
C TRP A 29 0.93 -15.12 -19.52
N MET A 30 1.35 -15.94 -20.49
CA MET A 30 2.65 -16.63 -20.43
C MET A 30 3.81 -15.64 -20.41
N GLY A 31 3.72 -14.54 -21.13
CA GLY A 31 4.73 -13.48 -21.12
C GLY A 31 4.83 -12.75 -19.78
N ILE A 32 3.72 -12.62 -19.07
CA ILE A 32 3.67 -11.92 -17.76
C ILE A 32 4.01 -12.85 -16.59
N LEU A 33 3.41 -14.02 -16.54
CA LEU A 33 3.45 -14.92 -15.39
C LEU A 33 4.39 -16.12 -15.56
N GLY A 34 4.89 -16.36 -16.77
CA GLY A 34 5.65 -17.56 -17.12
C GLY A 34 4.77 -18.77 -17.44
N GLU A 35 5.25 -19.64 -18.35
CA GLU A 35 4.48 -20.77 -18.88
C GLU A 35 4.05 -21.77 -17.80
N GLU A 36 4.96 -22.11 -16.89
CA GLU A 36 4.73 -23.10 -15.84
C GLU A 36 3.66 -22.63 -14.85
N PHE A 37 3.67 -21.34 -14.52
CA PHE A 37 2.69 -20.72 -13.61
C PHE A 37 1.31 -20.62 -14.25
N VAL A 38 1.22 -20.23 -15.53
CA VAL A 38 -0.07 -20.17 -16.25
C VAL A 38 -0.68 -21.56 -16.38
N LYS A 39 0.11 -22.60 -16.68
CA LYS A 39 -0.36 -23.99 -16.68
C LYS A 39 -0.91 -24.40 -15.30
N LYS A 40 -0.17 -24.12 -14.25
CA LYS A 40 -0.61 -24.43 -12.87
C LYS A 40 -1.92 -23.75 -12.49
N ILE A 41 -2.09 -22.47 -12.88
CA ILE A 41 -3.35 -21.75 -12.65
C ILE A 41 -4.49 -22.38 -13.44
N CYS A 42 -4.28 -22.73 -14.71
CA CYS A 42 -5.28 -23.40 -15.54
C CYS A 42 -5.74 -24.74 -14.95
N ASP A 43 -4.81 -25.49 -14.37
CA ASP A 43 -5.13 -26.80 -13.73
C ASP A 43 -5.89 -26.64 -12.42
N GLN A 44 -5.64 -25.57 -11.69
CA GLN A 44 -6.23 -25.31 -10.36
C GLN A 44 -7.46 -24.42 -10.36
N ASN A 45 -7.67 -23.63 -11.42
CA ASN A 45 -8.73 -22.64 -11.52
C ASN A 45 -9.51 -22.76 -12.84
N SER A 46 -10.65 -23.46 -12.77
CA SER A 46 -11.53 -23.66 -13.91
C SER A 46 -12.06 -22.34 -14.51
N ASN A 47 -12.24 -21.29 -13.68
CA ASN A 47 -12.69 -19.98 -14.15
C ASN A 47 -11.63 -19.29 -15.01
N PHE A 48 -10.35 -19.42 -14.65
CA PHE A 48 -9.26 -18.85 -15.45
C PHE A 48 -9.11 -19.59 -16.78
N LEU A 49 -9.23 -20.91 -16.79
CA LEU A 49 -9.21 -21.69 -18.02
C LEU A 49 -10.44 -21.36 -18.90
N SER A 50 -11.60 -21.17 -18.31
CA SER A 50 -12.81 -20.73 -19.02
C SER A 50 -12.64 -19.35 -19.64
N TYR A 51 -12.02 -18.41 -18.89
CA TYR A 51 -11.67 -17.08 -19.39
C TYR A 51 -10.75 -17.15 -20.61
N LEU A 52 -9.70 -17.99 -20.60
CA LEU A 52 -8.79 -18.15 -21.74
C LEU A 52 -9.46 -18.78 -22.98
N LYS A 53 -10.56 -19.51 -22.82
CA LYS A 53 -11.33 -20.15 -23.90
C LYS A 53 -12.44 -19.29 -24.45
N ASN A 54 -12.73 -18.15 -23.83
CA ASN A 54 -13.88 -17.34 -24.16
C ASN A 54 -13.45 -16.11 -24.98
N GLU A 55 -13.90 -16.00 -26.23
CA GLU A 55 -13.67 -14.84 -27.10
C GLU A 55 -14.41 -13.59 -26.60
N ASP A 56 -15.44 -13.75 -25.78
CA ASP A 56 -16.24 -12.67 -25.25
C ASP A 56 -15.83 -12.35 -23.82
N TYR A 57 -14.74 -11.59 -23.65
CA TYR A 57 -14.25 -11.11 -22.33
C TYR A 57 -15.25 -10.24 -21.59
N ARG A 58 -16.31 -9.85 -22.27
CA ARG A 58 -17.36 -8.97 -21.80
C ARG A 58 -18.55 -9.75 -21.28
N VAL A 59 -18.30 -10.83 -20.54
CA VAL A 59 -19.37 -11.42 -19.73
C VAL A 59 -19.69 -10.43 -18.63
N LEU A 60 -20.71 -9.68 -18.90
CA LEU A 60 -21.24 -8.64 -18.04
C LEU A 60 -22.33 -9.32 -17.25
N VAL A 61 -22.02 -9.68 -16.03
CA VAL A 61 -23.02 -10.14 -15.08
C VAL A 61 -23.81 -8.91 -14.63
N ASP A 62 -25.11 -9.08 -14.52
CA ASP A 62 -26.01 -8.07 -13.95
C ASP A 62 -25.77 -8.02 -12.43
N ILE A 63 -24.61 -7.52 -12.05
CA ILE A 63 -24.26 -7.26 -10.65
C ILE A 63 -25.04 -6.01 -10.25
N LYS A 64 -25.48 -5.94 -8.99
CA LYS A 64 -26.02 -4.73 -8.36
C LYS A 64 -25.29 -3.51 -8.92
N GLY A 65 -26.05 -2.57 -9.50
CA GLY A 65 -25.47 -1.45 -10.22
C GLY A 65 -24.37 -0.77 -9.40
N ASN A 66 -23.28 -0.37 -10.08
CA ASN A 66 -22.14 0.28 -9.42
C ASN A 66 -22.61 1.49 -8.61
N GLU A 67 -22.30 1.52 -7.32
CA GLU A 67 -22.79 2.52 -6.37
C GLU A 67 -22.24 3.93 -6.68
N VAL A 68 -21.02 4.02 -7.22
CA VAL A 68 -20.43 5.27 -7.68
C VAL A 68 -21.22 5.84 -8.85
N LEU A 69 -21.57 5.01 -9.85
CA LEU A 69 -22.39 5.45 -10.98
C LEU A 69 -23.81 5.83 -10.54
N GLN A 70 -24.38 5.14 -9.57
CA GLN A 70 -25.68 5.51 -8.98
C GLN A 70 -25.61 6.86 -8.30
N TYR A 71 -24.55 7.09 -7.50
CA TYR A 71 -24.32 8.38 -6.85
C TYR A 71 -24.19 9.50 -7.88
N LEU A 72 -23.29 9.36 -8.86
CA LEU A 72 -23.07 10.37 -9.92
C LEU A 72 -24.32 10.63 -10.80
N SER A 73 -25.26 9.68 -10.85
CA SER A 73 -26.48 9.80 -11.65
C SER A 73 -27.65 10.47 -10.91
N GLN A 74 -27.44 10.88 -9.66
CA GLN A 74 -28.51 11.56 -8.87
C GLN A 74 -28.85 12.91 -9.50
N GLN A 75 -30.14 13.26 -9.52
CA GLN A 75 -30.56 14.59 -9.92
C GLN A 75 -30.10 15.60 -8.87
N CYS A 76 -29.55 16.74 -9.32
CA CYS A 76 -29.07 17.82 -8.46
C CYS A 76 -27.82 17.51 -7.62
N ILE A 77 -26.89 16.70 -8.12
CA ILE A 77 -25.57 16.62 -7.50
C ILE A 77 -24.82 17.93 -7.77
N GLU A 78 -24.43 18.62 -6.71
CA GLU A 78 -23.60 19.84 -6.79
C GLU A 78 -22.14 19.46 -6.86
N PHE A 79 -21.35 20.31 -7.53
CA PHE A 79 -19.90 20.11 -7.57
C PHE A 79 -19.28 20.40 -6.20
N PRO A 80 -18.54 19.46 -5.59
CA PRO A 80 -17.96 19.61 -4.25
C PRO A 80 -16.68 20.49 -4.26
N SER A 81 -16.86 21.78 -4.45
CA SER A 81 -15.77 22.76 -4.59
C SER A 81 -14.89 22.90 -3.35
N ASP A 82 -15.45 22.68 -2.17
CA ASP A 82 -14.70 22.65 -0.91
C ASP A 82 -13.71 21.48 -0.83
N ILE A 83 -14.09 20.33 -1.39
CA ILE A 83 -13.18 19.16 -1.50
C ILE A 83 -12.14 19.41 -2.57
N GLU A 84 -12.54 19.90 -3.74
CA GLU A 84 -11.60 20.25 -4.82
C GLU A 84 -10.50 21.20 -4.33
N GLU A 85 -10.87 22.28 -3.62
CA GLU A 85 -9.92 23.24 -3.09
C GLU A 85 -8.88 22.59 -2.16
N ILE A 86 -9.31 21.66 -1.30
CA ILE A 86 -8.43 20.89 -0.43
C ILE A 86 -7.45 20.01 -1.24
N LEU A 87 -7.87 19.49 -2.38
CA LEU A 87 -7.08 18.55 -3.18
C LEU A 87 -6.10 19.23 -4.15
N LYS A 88 -6.29 20.51 -4.50
CA LYS A 88 -5.52 21.24 -5.54
C LYS A 88 -4.00 21.17 -5.43
N GLU A 89 -3.46 21.12 -4.23
CA GLU A 89 -2.01 21.10 -4.02
C GLU A 89 -1.44 19.66 -3.90
N ARG A 90 -2.29 18.63 -3.97
CA ARG A 90 -1.88 17.26 -3.65
C ARG A 90 -2.06 16.26 -4.78
N VAL A 91 -3.10 16.41 -5.57
CA VAL A 91 -3.41 15.49 -6.66
C VAL A 91 -3.65 16.26 -7.95
N ALA A 92 -3.27 15.67 -9.10
CA ALA A 92 -3.66 16.21 -10.40
C ALA A 92 -5.04 15.67 -10.78
N PHE A 93 -5.78 16.39 -11.62
CA PHE A 93 -7.18 16.10 -11.98
C PHE A 93 -8.12 16.12 -10.77
N GLU A 94 -7.88 17.02 -9.84
CA GLU A 94 -8.61 17.17 -8.59
C GLU A 94 -10.15 17.21 -8.72
N PRO A 95 -10.75 17.87 -9.74
CA PRO A 95 -12.20 17.89 -9.89
C PRO A 95 -12.81 16.50 -10.08
N PHE A 96 -12.09 15.62 -10.81
CA PHE A 96 -12.53 14.24 -10.99
C PHE A 96 -12.60 13.48 -9.65
N TYR A 97 -11.64 13.69 -8.79
CA TYR A 97 -11.61 13.02 -7.49
C TYR A 97 -12.57 13.63 -6.47
N ALA A 98 -12.91 14.90 -6.60
CA ALA A 98 -13.77 15.59 -5.64
C ALA A 98 -15.12 14.87 -5.43
N PHE A 99 -15.82 14.47 -6.49
CA PHE A 99 -17.05 13.69 -6.40
C PHE A 99 -16.86 12.31 -5.75
N LEU A 100 -15.78 11.63 -6.11
CA LEU A 100 -15.49 10.29 -5.61
C LEU A 100 -15.13 10.31 -4.12
N VAL A 101 -14.41 11.34 -3.70
CA VAL A 101 -14.04 11.58 -2.30
C VAL A 101 -15.28 11.95 -1.49
N GLU A 102 -16.16 12.80 -2.02
CA GLU A 102 -17.43 13.13 -1.35
C GLU A 102 -18.29 11.88 -1.11
N PHE A 103 -18.44 11.04 -2.14
CA PHE A 103 -19.11 9.75 -2.00
C PHE A 103 -18.48 8.88 -0.92
N GLY A 104 -17.13 8.77 -0.91
CA GLY A 104 -16.39 8.01 0.08
C GLY A 104 -16.57 8.55 1.50
N ILE A 105 -16.61 9.87 1.70
CA ILE A 105 -16.89 10.51 3.00
C ILE A 105 -18.30 10.19 3.48
N GLY A 106 -19.29 10.26 2.59
CA GLY A 106 -20.65 9.88 2.89
C GLY A 106 -20.75 8.45 3.42
N ASN A 107 -20.07 7.52 2.76
CA ASN A 107 -19.99 6.12 3.18
C ASN A 107 -19.26 5.98 4.52
N LEU A 108 -18.13 6.67 4.71
CA LEU A 108 -17.38 6.61 5.98
C LEU A 108 -18.21 7.15 7.15
N LYS A 109 -18.93 8.26 6.97
CA LYS A 109 -19.82 8.81 8.00
C LYS A 109 -20.89 7.80 8.41
N ASN A 110 -21.47 7.09 7.45
CA ASN A 110 -22.47 6.05 7.72
C ASN A 110 -21.88 4.88 8.50
N GLU A 111 -20.68 4.44 8.13
CA GLU A 111 -19.98 3.31 8.77
C GLU A 111 -19.46 3.63 10.18
N LEU A 112 -19.22 4.90 10.49
CA LEU A 112 -18.75 5.36 11.80
C LEU A 112 -19.88 5.80 12.76
N GLN A 113 -21.15 5.61 12.39
CA GLN A 113 -22.28 5.92 13.27
C GLN A 113 -22.17 5.16 14.61
N GLY A 114 -22.26 5.90 15.70
CA GLY A 114 -22.14 5.36 17.06
C GLY A 114 -20.69 5.29 17.59
N LEU A 115 -19.69 5.73 16.81
CA LEU A 115 -18.28 5.79 17.23
C LEU A 115 -17.75 7.23 17.35
N GLU A 116 -18.60 8.24 17.22
CA GLU A 116 -18.24 9.65 17.11
C GLU A 116 -17.44 10.19 18.31
N ASP A 117 -17.66 9.61 19.50
CA ASP A 117 -16.91 9.97 20.72
C ASP A 117 -15.44 9.50 20.70
N SER A 118 -15.08 8.64 19.75
CA SER A 118 -13.76 7.99 19.69
C SER A 118 -12.76 8.72 18.81
N PHE A 119 -13.18 9.76 18.08
CA PHE A 119 -12.32 10.53 17.18
C PHE A 119 -12.75 12.01 17.07
N GLU A 120 -11.85 12.87 16.56
CA GLU A 120 -12.17 14.26 16.20
C GLU A 120 -12.59 14.36 14.73
N LEU A 121 -13.40 15.37 14.37
CA LEU A 121 -13.98 15.52 13.02
C LEU A 121 -12.94 15.72 11.90
N ASN A 122 -11.76 16.23 12.22
CA ASN A 122 -10.66 16.37 11.26
C ASN A 122 -10.17 15.04 10.65
N ILE A 123 -10.54 13.89 11.22
CA ILE A 123 -10.29 12.58 10.62
C ILE A 123 -10.93 12.45 9.23
N TYR A 124 -12.05 13.13 9.00
CA TYR A 124 -12.65 13.17 7.68
C TYR A 124 -11.78 13.93 6.67
N ASP A 125 -11.03 14.95 7.10
CA ASP A 125 -10.07 15.65 6.24
C ASP A 125 -8.85 14.77 5.96
N ASP A 126 -8.35 14.06 6.97
CA ASP A 126 -7.30 13.05 6.78
C ASP A 126 -7.73 11.98 5.76
N PHE A 127 -8.98 11.52 5.84
CA PHE A 127 -9.54 10.55 4.90
C PHE A 127 -9.67 11.10 3.47
N LYS A 128 -10.04 12.38 3.29
CA LYS A 128 -10.10 13.02 1.96
C LYS A 128 -8.77 12.89 1.22
N TYR A 129 -7.69 13.27 1.90
CA TYR A 129 -6.35 13.18 1.31
C TYR A 129 -5.94 11.75 1.00
N TYR A 130 -6.12 10.85 1.95
CA TYR A 130 -5.82 9.45 1.77
C TYR A 130 -6.58 8.85 0.58
N LEU A 131 -7.89 9.04 0.52
CA LEU A 131 -8.70 8.49 -0.56
C LEU A 131 -8.34 9.06 -1.93
N ALA A 132 -8.08 10.37 -2.01
CA ALA A 132 -7.66 11.01 -3.25
C ALA A 132 -6.34 10.45 -3.79
N GLU A 133 -5.33 10.26 -2.94
CA GLU A 133 -4.05 9.64 -3.30
C GLU A 133 -4.24 8.19 -3.78
N GLN A 134 -5.09 7.42 -3.10
CA GLN A 134 -5.42 6.04 -3.49
C GLN A 134 -6.12 5.98 -4.86
N LEU A 135 -7.02 6.90 -5.13
CA LEU A 135 -7.72 7.00 -6.43
C LEU A 135 -6.78 7.48 -7.53
N GLN A 136 -5.92 8.47 -7.25
CA GLN A 136 -4.93 8.94 -8.21
C GLN A 136 -4.00 7.81 -8.67
N ALA A 137 -3.56 6.95 -7.78
CA ALA A 137 -2.68 5.84 -8.12
C ALA A 137 -3.27 4.90 -9.18
N ILE A 138 -4.61 4.75 -9.24
CA ILE A 138 -5.29 3.88 -10.21
C ILE A 138 -5.84 4.62 -11.43
N CYS A 139 -6.20 5.91 -11.30
CA CYS A 139 -6.89 6.65 -12.36
C CYS A 139 -5.95 7.48 -13.25
N MET A 140 -4.83 7.95 -12.73
CA MET A 140 -3.95 8.94 -13.38
C MET A 140 -3.63 8.59 -14.84
N ARG A 141 -3.21 7.36 -15.11
CA ARG A 141 -2.84 6.94 -16.48
C ARG A 141 -4.01 7.02 -17.44
N THR A 142 -5.21 6.63 -17.00
CA THR A 142 -6.41 6.69 -17.83
C THR A 142 -6.81 8.12 -18.10
N LEU A 143 -6.75 9.02 -17.11
CA LEU A 143 -7.07 10.43 -17.28
C LEU A 143 -6.10 11.13 -18.25
N ILE A 144 -4.82 10.81 -18.17
CA ILE A 144 -3.82 11.30 -19.14
C ILE A 144 -4.15 10.83 -20.56
N VAL A 145 -4.51 9.56 -20.74
CA VAL A 145 -4.90 9.01 -22.05
C VAL A 145 -6.14 9.72 -22.59
N GLU A 146 -7.17 9.90 -21.77
CA GLU A 146 -8.37 10.64 -22.16
C GLU A 146 -8.06 12.09 -22.57
N MET A 147 -7.26 12.80 -21.79
CA MET A 147 -6.84 14.16 -22.14
C MET A 147 -6.10 14.19 -23.48
N GLN A 148 -5.23 13.21 -23.76
CA GLN A 148 -4.55 13.11 -25.05
C GLN A 148 -5.49 12.80 -26.21
N GLU A 149 -6.51 11.96 -26.01
CA GLU A 149 -7.54 11.71 -27.03
C GLU A 149 -8.36 12.97 -27.33
N PHE A 150 -8.69 13.76 -26.29
CA PHE A 150 -9.34 15.07 -26.48
C PHE A 150 -8.46 16.01 -27.28
N LYS A 151 -7.15 16.05 -27.01
CA LYS A 151 -6.19 16.85 -27.78
C LYS A 151 -6.11 16.42 -29.23
N MET A 152 -6.01 15.10 -29.50
CA MET A 152 -5.99 14.57 -30.87
C MET A 152 -7.29 14.82 -31.66
N ALA A 153 -8.42 14.93 -30.95
CA ALA A 153 -9.72 15.22 -31.52
C ALA A 153 -10.01 16.73 -31.68
N ASP A 154 -9.03 17.60 -31.41
CA ASP A 154 -9.14 19.06 -31.42
C ASP A 154 -10.27 19.60 -30.51
N LYS A 155 -10.44 18.96 -29.35
CA LYS A 155 -11.48 19.29 -28.36
C LYS A 155 -10.93 20.03 -27.14
N LEU A 156 -9.61 20.15 -26.99
CA LEU A 156 -9.00 20.96 -25.96
C LEU A 156 -8.83 22.40 -26.43
N HIS A 157 -9.14 23.34 -25.56
CA HIS A 157 -9.00 24.75 -25.81
C HIS A 157 -8.02 25.36 -24.80
N GLY A 158 -7.00 26.05 -25.32
CA GLY A 158 -5.97 26.71 -24.54
C GLY A 158 -4.88 27.25 -25.45
N LYS A 159 -4.09 28.22 -24.96
CA LYS A 159 -2.93 28.77 -25.68
C LYS A 159 -1.66 27.97 -25.42
N ASP A 160 -1.64 27.23 -24.34
CA ASP A 160 -0.54 26.38 -23.93
C ASP A 160 -1.06 25.13 -23.22
N GLU A 161 -0.16 24.22 -22.88
CA GLU A 161 -0.49 22.93 -22.24
C GLU A 161 -1.17 23.09 -20.86
N LYS A 162 -0.89 24.20 -20.16
CA LYS A 162 -1.49 24.49 -18.87
C LYS A 162 -2.95 24.89 -19.02
N GLU A 163 -3.24 25.82 -19.96
CA GLU A 163 -4.63 26.23 -20.26
C GLU A 163 -5.45 25.03 -20.81
N GLU A 164 -4.85 24.17 -21.65
CA GLU A 164 -5.49 22.94 -22.13
C GLU A 164 -5.85 21.98 -20.98
N TYR A 165 -4.95 21.82 -20.00
CA TYR A 165 -5.19 21.01 -18.81
C TYR A 165 -6.29 21.61 -17.92
N GLU A 166 -6.24 22.91 -17.66
CA GLU A 166 -7.27 23.64 -16.90
C GLU A 166 -8.64 23.52 -17.57
N TYR A 167 -8.70 23.66 -18.91
CA TYR A 167 -9.93 23.46 -19.68
C TYR A 167 -10.47 22.03 -19.51
N PHE A 168 -9.62 21.02 -19.66
CA PHE A 168 -10.03 19.62 -19.49
C PHE A 168 -10.60 19.38 -18.09
N CYS A 169 -9.97 19.91 -17.07
CA CYS A 169 -10.42 19.76 -15.68
C CYS A 169 -11.78 20.43 -15.45
N THR A 170 -11.94 21.69 -15.90
CA THR A 170 -13.16 22.46 -15.64
C THR A 170 -14.36 21.98 -16.46
N GLU A 171 -14.17 21.72 -17.75
CA GLU A 171 -15.30 21.39 -18.64
C GLU A 171 -15.69 19.92 -18.60
N ASN A 172 -14.73 19.02 -18.36
CA ASN A 172 -15.01 17.57 -18.40
C ASN A 172 -15.03 16.94 -17.01
N MET A 173 -14.11 17.30 -16.13
CA MET A 173 -13.98 16.58 -14.84
C MET A 173 -14.85 17.19 -13.73
N CYS A 174 -15.35 18.43 -13.90
CA CYS A 174 -16.37 19.01 -13.01
C CYS A 174 -17.80 18.56 -13.38
N ASN A 175 -17.98 17.81 -14.45
CA ASN A 175 -19.30 17.39 -14.94
C ASN A 175 -19.56 15.91 -14.61
N PRO A 176 -20.52 15.58 -13.73
CA PRO A 176 -20.85 14.18 -13.40
C PRO A 176 -21.19 13.34 -14.62
N THR A 177 -21.82 13.92 -15.65
CA THR A 177 -22.18 13.18 -16.88
C THR A 177 -20.93 12.74 -17.64
N GLU A 178 -19.92 13.61 -17.74
CA GLU A 178 -18.66 13.26 -18.42
C GLU A 178 -17.86 12.23 -17.63
N ILE A 179 -17.90 12.30 -16.30
CA ILE A 179 -17.29 11.27 -15.44
C ILE A 179 -18.00 9.91 -15.63
N ILE A 180 -19.33 9.90 -15.73
CA ILE A 180 -20.10 8.68 -16.02
C ILE A 180 -19.70 8.12 -17.38
N ASN A 181 -19.63 8.97 -18.43
CA ASN A 181 -19.21 8.56 -19.77
C ASN A 181 -17.81 7.93 -19.77
N LEU A 182 -16.87 8.53 -19.04
CA LEU A 182 -15.52 8.00 -18.85
C LEU A 182 -15.55 6.65 -18.14
N MET A 183 -16.28 6.53 -17.04
CA MET A 183 -16.40 5.27 -16.30
C MET A 183 -17.07 4.17 -17.12
N GLU A 184 -18.07 4.50 -17.98
CA GLU A 184 -18.69 3.55 -18.90
C GLU A 184 -17.74 3.13 -20.04
N LYS A 185 -16.87 4.03 -20.49
CA LYS A 185 -15.81 3.73 -21.47
C LYS A 185 -14.77 2.78 -20.89
N TYR A 186 -14.45 2.94 -19.59
CA TYR A 186 -13.47 2.14 -18.87
C TYR A 186 -14.10 1.33 -17.72
N PRO A 187 -14.90 0.29 -18.01
CA PRO A 187 -15.67 -0.43 -16.99
C PRO A 187 -14.80 -1.13 -15.94
N VAL A 188 -13.56 -1.51 -16.28
CA VAL A 188 -12.58 -2.06 -15.31
C VAL A 188 -12.14 -0.98 -14.33
N LEU A 189 -11.83 0.22 -14.82
CA LEU A 189 -11.49 1.35 -13.97
C LEU A 189 -12.64 1.70 -13.02
N CYS A 190 -13.86 1.75 -13.54
CA CYS A 190 -15.06 2.00 -12.74
C CYS A 190 -15.16 1.02 -11.56
N ARG A 191 -14.94 -0.27 -11.82
CA ARG A 191 -14.93 -1.30 -10.78
C ARG A 191 -13.79 -1.09 -9.78
N CYS A 192 -12.58 -0.81 -10.27
CA CYS A 192 -11.41 -0.55 -9.41
C CYS A 192 -11.63 0.67 -8.50
N VAL A 193 -12.28 1.72 -9.00
CA VAL A 193 -12.61 2.93 -8.22
C VAL A 193 -13.56 2.57 -7.09
N GLU A 194 -14.68 1.88 -7.38
CA GLU A 194 -15.62 1.46 -6.35
C GLU A 194 -14.98 0.60 -5.28
N ASP A 195 -14.22 -0.42 -5.68
CA ASP A 195 -13.49 -1.29 -4.75
C ASP A 195 -12.47 -0.51 -3.92
N ARG A 196 -11.80 0.48 -4.50
CA ARG A 196 -10.83 1.31 -3.80
C ARG A 196 -11.50 2.18 -2.74
N ILE A 197 -12.64 2.80 -3.07
CA ILE A 197 -13.43 3.59 -2.11
C ILE A 197 -13.88 2.71 -0.95
N ASN A 198 -14.51 1.56 -1.25
CA ASN A 198 -15.03 0.65 -0.24
C ASN A 198 -13.91 0.09 0.66
N ASN A 199 -12.77 -0.29 0.09
CA ASN A 199 -11.62 -0.75 0.87
C ASN A 199 -11.04 0.36 1.76
N SER A 200 -11.01 1.61 1.29
CA SER A 200 -10.55 2.76 2.06
C SER A 200 -11.48 3.07 3.25
N VAL A 201 -12.79 3.04 3.02
CA VAL A 201 -13.79 3.19 4.07
C VAL A 201 -13.66 2.08 5.12
N CYS A 202 -13.56 0.83 4.68
CA CYS A 202 -13.37 -0.31 5.58
C CYS A 202 -12.08 -0.17 6.40
N PHE A 203 -10.99 0.30 5.79
CA PHE A 203 -9.71 0.46 6.49
C PHE A 203 -9.77 1.51 7.59
N TYR A 204 -10.37 2.67 7.34
CA TYR A 204 -10.53 3.71 8.38
C TYR A 204 -11.47 3.25 9.50
N LYS A 205 -12.57 2.57 9.15
CA LYS A 205 -13.45 1.95 10.13
C LYS A 205 -12.71 0.96 11.02
N GLU A 206 -11.94 0.02 10.42
CA GLU A 206 -11.13 -0.95 11.17
C GLU A 206 -10.19 -0.28 12.17
N ILE A 207 -9.49 0.80 11.78
CA ILE A 207 -8.60 1.54 12.69
C ILE A 207 -9.35 2.06 13.91
N ILE A 208 -10.51 2.68 13.69
CA ILE A 208 -11.32 3.29 14.77
C ILE A 208 -11.91 2.21 15.66
N GLU A 209 -12.45 1.12 15.10
CA GLU A 209 -12.96 -0.02 15.87
C GLU A 209 -11.87 -0.70 16.70
N HIS A 210 -10.69 -0.91 16.13
CA HIS A 210 -9.55 -1.48 16.84
C HIS A 210 -9.09 -0.56 17.98
N PHE A 211 -9.05 0.76 17.73
CA PHE A 211 -8.75 1.73 18.79
C PHE A 211 -9.77 1.66 19.93
N CYS A 212 -11.07 1.59 19.64
CA CYS A 212 -12.11 1.47 20.65
C CYS A 212 -11.94 0.21 21.50
N ASN A 213 -11.64 -0.91 20.85
CA ASN A 213 -11.48 -2.19 21.53
C ASN A 213 -10.22 -2.23 22.40
N ASP A 214 -9.13 -1.64 21.93
CA ASP A 214 -7.81 -1.72 22.56
C ASP A 214 -7.49 -0.52 23.45
N LYS A 215 -8.41 0.42 23.61
CA LYS A 215 -8.20 1.70 24.28
C LYS A 215 -7.52 1.58 25.65
N LYS A 216 -7.91 0.57 26.45
CA LYS A 216 -7.30 0.30 27.74
C LYS A 216 -5.86 -0.21 27.60
N GLU A 217 -5.62 -1.16 26.70
CA GLU A 217 -4.29 -1.75 26.49
C GLU A 217 -3.32 -0.73 25.89
N ILE A 218 -3.80 0.12 24.96
CA ILE A 218 -3.01 1.23 24.39
C ILE A 218 -2.62 2.20 25.51
N ALA A 219 -3.54 2.57 26.39
CA ALA A 219 -3.26 3.45 27.52
C ALA A 219 -2.19 2.86 28.45
N GLU A 220 -2.34 1.61 28.85
CA GLU A 220 -1.38 0.91 29.71
C GLU A 220 0.01 0.75 29.07
N HIS A 221 0.04 0.51 27.73
CA HIS A 221 1.30 0.27 27.03
C HIS A 221 2.04 1.55 26.64
N PHE A 222 1.34 2.57 26.17
CA PHE A 222 1.95 3.73 25.53
C PHE A 222 1.82 5.03 26.32
N CYS A 223 0.89 5.10 27.30
CA CYS A 223 0.63 6.28 28.08
C CYS A 223 1.11 6.14 29.53
N SER A 224 1.71 7.20 30.08
CA SER A 224 2.08 7.23 31.51
C SER A 224 0.90 7.53 32.43
N GLU A 225 -0.17 8.16 31.92
CA GLU A 225 -1.35 8.57 32.69
C GLU A 225 -2.44 7.48 32.71
N ASN A 226 -2.24 6.36 32.00
CA ASN A 226 -3.17 5.22 31.87
C ASN A 226 -4.60 5.58 31.41
N GLN A 227 -4.77 6.74 30.81
CA GLN A 227 -6.05 7.18 30.25
C GLN A 227 -5.86 7.83 28.90
N ILE A 228 -6.69 7.46 27.96
CA ILE A 228 -6.79 8.06 26.61
C ILE A 228 -8.26 8.24 26.25
N SER A 229 -8.55 9.21 25.40
CA SER A 229 -9.91 9.57 25.04
C SER A 229 -10.25 9.24 23.59
N ARG A 230 -9.61 9.89 22.64
CA ARG A 230 -9.99 9.82 21.22
C ARG A 230 -8.80 9.94 20.29
N ILE A 231 -8.97 9.45 19.05
CA ILE A 231 -8.05 9.73 17.97
C ILE A 231 -8.23 11.17 17.51
N THR A 232 -7.12 11.90 17.41
CA THR A 232 -7.14 13.32 17.00
C THR A 232 -6.55 13.54 15.61
N ASN A 233 -5.79 12.57 15.05
CA ASN A 233 -5.29 12.64 13.69
C ASN A 233 -4.87 11.25 13.22
N ILE A 234 -5.08 10.97 11.91
CA ILE A 234 -4.60 9.77 11.20
C ILE A 234 -3.74 10.26 10.04
N THR A 235 -2.43 10.06 10.11
CA THR A 235 -1.52 10.42 9.01
C THR A 235 -1.10 9.17 8.27
N THR A 236 -1.31 9.18 6.95
CA THR A 236 -0.96 8.12 6.00
C THR A 236 0.39 8.40 5.33
N SER A 237 0.81 7.61 4.35
CA SER A 237 2.06 7.79 3.59
C SER A 237 3.34 7.40 4.33
N TYR A 238 3.26 6.43 5.25
CA TYR A 238 4.42 5.90 5.98
C TYR A 238 4.98 4.59 5.42
N SER A 239 4.27 3.93 4.51
CA SER A 239 4.71 2.70 3.85
C SER A 239 4.04 2.53 2.50
N ASP A 240 4.52 1.58 1.72
CA ASP A 240 3.83 1.11 0.53
C ASP A 240 2.43 0.59 0.87
N VAL A 241 1.57 0.65 -0.15
CA VAL A 241 0.19 0.19 -0.04
C VAL A 241 0.14 -1.32 -0.24
N HIS A 242 -0.30 -2.04 0.77
CA HIS A 242 -0.48 -3.48 0.73
C HIS A 242 -1.95 -3.88 0.49
N GLN A 243 -2.27 -5.13 0.71
CA GLN A 243 -3.58 -5.77 0.52
C GLN A 243 -4.79 -4.83 0.66
N LYS A 244 -5.53 -4.61 -0.43
CA LYS A 244 -6.76 -3.80 -0.48
C LYS A 244 -6.56 -2.33 -0.07
N GLY A 245 -5.37 -1.79 -0.23
CA GLY A 245 -5.11 -0.38 0.10
C GLY A 245 -4.62 -0.13 1.52
N ARG A 246 -4.47 -1.15 2.37
CA ARG A 246 -3.96 -0.98 3.74
C ARG A 246 -2.50 -0.57 3.75
N GLN A 247 -2.13 0.28 4.68
CA GLN A 247 -0.77 0.75 4.90
C GLN A 247 -0.51 1.05 6.37
N VAL A 248 0.75 1.22 6.74
CA VAL A 248 1.10 1.71 8.08
C VAL A 248 0.64 3.15 8.23
N VAL A 249 -0.05 3.47 9.32
CA VAL A 249 -0.52 4.83 9.61
C VAL A 249 -0.07 5.29 10.98
N LYS A 250 0.22 6.59 11.07
CA LYS A 250 0.49 7.23 12.35
C LYS A 250 -0.82 7.73 12.95
N ILE A 251 -1.07 7.32 14.17
CA ILE A 251 -2.24 7.72 14.96
C ILE A 251 -1.79 8.69 16.03
N GLU A 252 -2.42 9.84 16.08
CA GLU A 252 -2.30 10.77 17.19
C GLU A 252 -3.52 10.67 18.10
N ILE A 253 -3.29 10.54 19.40
CA ILE A 253 -4.32 10.36 20.41
C ILE A 253 -4.23 11.53 21.38
N ASP A 254 -5.37 12.20 21.65
CA ASP A 254 -5.51 13.34 22.58
C ASP A 254 -4.48 14.46 22.35
N LYS A 255 -3.98 14.63 21.11
CA LYS A 255 -2.93 15.61 20.73
C LYS A 255 -1.60 15.45 21.49
N LYS A 256 -1.37 14.30 22.10
CA LYS A 256 -0.21 14.03 22.97
C LYS A 256 0.57 12.78 22.59
N ILE A 257 -0.13 11.68 22.33
CA ILE A 257 0.46 10.36 22.11
C ILE A 257 0.49 10.10 20.62
N LYS A 258 1.65 9.67 20.11
CA LYS A 258 1.83 9.30 18.69
C LYS A 258 2.31 7.87 18.63
N ILE A 259 1.54 7.01 17.98
CA ILE A 259 1.85 5.60 17.76
C ILE A 259 1.63 5.24 16.30
N LEU A 260 2.13 4.11 15.86
CA LEU A 260 1.84 3.53 14.55
C LEU A 260 0.79 2.44 14.71
N TYR A 261 -0.15 2.41 13.78
CA TYR A 261 -1.00 1.27 13.52
C TYR A 261 -0.47 0.53 12.30
N LYS A 262 -0.22 -0.77 12.44
CA LYS A 262 0.19 -1.67 11.36
C LYS A 262 -0.93 -2.68 11.08
N PRO A 263 -1.41 -2.82 9.83
CA PRO A 263 -2.51 -3.72 9.47
C PRO A 263 -2.05 -5.19 9.33
N HIS A 264 -1.08 -5.60 10.14
CA HIS A 264 -0.58 -6.97 10.25
C HIS A 264 -0.06 -7.24 11.67
N SER A 265 0.13 -8.51 11.98
CA SER A 265 0.71 -8.94 13.26
C SER A 265 2.20 -8.63 13.32
N MET A 266 2.68 -8.14 14.46
CA MET A 266 4.11 -7.90 14.74
C MET A 266 4.68 -8.96 15.72
N GLU A 267 4.16 -10.16 15.72
CA GLU A 267 4.70 -11.25 16.55
C GLU A 267 6.14 -11.60 16.19
N ASN A 268 6.51 -11.51 14.91
CA ASN A 268 7.87 -11.74 14.44
C ASN A 268 8.86 -10.71 15.03
N GLU A 269 8.51 -9.42 14.94
CA GLU A 269 9.33 -8.34 15.52
C GLU A 269 9.47 -8.51 17.03
N LYS A 270 8.39 -8.84 17.73
CA LYS A 270 8.39 -9.06 19.17
C LYS A 270 9.27 -10.25 19.56
N ALA A 271 9.18 -11.36 18.83
CA ALA A 271 10.02 -12.54 19.03
C ALA A 271 11.49 -12.24 18.76
N PHE A 272 11.79 -11.54 17.66
CA PHE A 272 13.14 -11.12 17.32
C PHE A 272 13.74 -10.22 18.38
N MET A 273 13.05 -9.19 18.84
CA MET A 273 13.52 -8.30 19.90
C MET A 273 13.76 -9.05 21.21
N SER A 274 12.91 -10.01 21.57
CA SER A 274 13.11 -10.83 22.76
C SER A 274 14.36 -11.70 22.67
N LEU A 275 14.58 -12.33 21.51
CA LEU A 275 15.77 -13.15 21.26
C LEU A 275 17.04 -12.28 21.21
N LEU A 276 16.97 -11.13 20.54
CA LEU A 276 18.05 -10.16 20.47
C LEU A 276 18.45 -9.66 21.86
N GLN A 277 17.48 -9.36 22.71
CA GLN A 277 17.72 -8.94 24.10
C GLN A 277 18.37 -10.04 24.92
N TRP A 278 17.93 -11.29 24.78
CA TRP A 278 18.52 -12.43 25.48
C TRP A 278 19.99 -12.66 25.10
N ILE A 279 20.31 -12.65 23.79
CA ILE A 279 21.70 -12.74 23.32
C ILE A 279 22.54 -11.56 23.84
N SER A 280 21.99 -10.36 23.74
CA SER A 280 22.70 -9.12 24.11
C SER A 280 23.06 -9.07 25.59
N GLN A 281 22.20 -9.60 26.45
CA GLN A 281 22.52 -9.75 27.88
C GLN A 281 23.74 -10.67 28.10
N GLY A 282 23.81 -11.77 27.32
CA GLY A 282 24.94 -12.72 27.41
C GLY A 282 26.28 -12.14 26.97
N ILE A 283 26.28 -11.19 26.05
CA ILE A 283 27.51 -10.56 25.50
C ILE A 283 27.77 -9.13 26.04
N GLY A 284 26.91 -8.61 26.90
CA GLY A 284 27.04 -7.29 27.49
C GLY A 284 26.82 -6.11 26.53
N ILE A 285 26.02 -6.32 25.43
CA ILE A 285 25.70 -5.30 24.44
C ILE A 285 24.21 -4.96 24.57
N THR A 286 23.88 -3.75 25.01
CA THR A 286 22.48 -3.31 25.12
C THR A 286 21.88 -3.00 23.74
N GLN A 287 20.59 -3.31 23.53
CA GLN A 287 19.82 -3.00 22.34
C GLN A 287 18.65 -2.10 22.68
N LEU A 288 18.18 -1.33 21.71
CA LEU A 288 16.98 -0.52 21.86
C LEU A 288 15.75 -1.35 21.45
N ASN A 289 14.82 -1.50 22.37
CA ASN A 289 13.52 -2.09 22.10
C ASN A 289 12.46 -0.99 22.04
N TYR A 290 11.53 -1.11 21.12
CA TYR A 290 10.36 -0.26 21.04
C TYR A 290 9.11 -1.04 21.49
N LYS A 291 8.10 -0.32 21.96
CA LYS A 291 6.90 -0.95 22.51
C LYS A 291 6.01 -1.47 21.37
N ILE A 292 5.52 -2.69 21.51
CA ILE A 292 4.60 -3.35 20.55
C ILE A 292 3.44 -3.95 21.35
N LEU A 293 2.23 -3.58 20.95
CA LEU A 293 0.99 -4.25 21.31
C LEU A 293 0.47 -4.94 20.05
N THR A 294 0.59 -6.26 19.97
CA THR A 294 0.27 -7.02 18.76
C THR A 294 -0.97 -7.89 18.96
N HIS A 295 -1.79 -7.94 17.92
CA HIS A 295 -2.92 -8.81 17.75
C HIS A 295 -2.71 -9.74 16.55
N LYS A 296 -3.64 -10.64 16.31
CA LYS A 296 -3.52 -11.64 15.24
C LYS A 296 -3.43 -11.04 13.83
N THR A 297 -4.10 -9.93 13.58
CA THR A 297 -4.26 -9.33 12.24
C THR A 297 -3.79 -7.88 12.17
N TYR A 298 -3.45 -7.24 13.28
CA TYR A 298 -2.97 -5.87 13.36
C TYR A 298 -2.12 -5.65 14.59
N SER A 299 -1.47 -4.50 14.67
CA SER A 299 -0.62 -4.15 15.80
C SER A 299 -0.53 -2.64 15.99
N TRP A 300 -0.22 -2.25 17.23
CA TRP A 300 0.16 -0.89 17.61
C TRP A 300 1.61 -0.88 18.05
N CYS A 301 2.38 0.12 17.63
CA CYS A 301 3.76 0.21 18.10
C CYS A 301 4.19 1.67 18.29
N SER A 302 5.20 1.88 19.13
CA SER A 302 5.80 3.19 19.32
C SER A 302 6.63 3.59 18.10
N ILE A 303 6.67 4.90 17.83
CA ILE A 303 7.48 5.46 16.74
C ILE A 303 8.94 5.43 17.15
N VAL A 304 9.77 4.77 16.38
CA VAL A 304 11.24 4.85 16.49
C VAL A 304 11.69 6.14 15.80
N LYS A 305 12.38 7.00 16.54
CA LYS A 305 12.87 8.28 15.99
C LYS A 305 14.25 8.11 15.42
N TYR A 306 14.46 8.59 14.20
CA TYR A 306 15.79 8.77 13.65
C TYR A 306 16.57 9.80 14.48
N ARG A 307 17.84 9.48 14.78
CA ARG A 307 18.83 10.36 15.39
C ARG A 307 20.21 10.00 14.83
N GLU A 308 20.98 10.99 14.48
CA GLU A 308 22.37 10.78 14.09
C GLU A 308 23.25 10.40 15.29
N CYS A 309 24.38 9.74 15.03
CA CYS A 309 25.43 9.55 16.03
C CYS A 309 26.16 10.87 16.27
N GLU A 310 26.35 11.24 17.55
CA GLU A 310 26.98 12.50 17.95
C GLU A 310 28.49 12.34 18.20
N SER A 311 29.00 11.11 18.27
CA SER A 311 30.39 10.82 18.55
C SER A 311 30.90 9.58 17.80
N LYS A 312 32.26 9.47 17.71
CA LYS A 312 32.89 8.26 17.17
C LYS A 312 32.59 7.02 18.01
N GLU A 313 32.41 7.19 19.31
CA GLU A 313 32.02 6.11 20.22
C GLU A 313 30.62 5.59 19.89
N GLU A 314 29.65 6.47 19.69
CA GLU A 314 28.30 6.09 19.25
C GLU A 314 28.34 5.34 17.91
N ILE A 315 29.15 5.79 16.94
CA ILE A 315 29.34 5.09 15.66
C ILE A 315 29.88 3.67 15.89
N CYS A 316 30.93 3.51 16.72
CA CYS A 316 31.47 2.20 17.05
C CYS A 316 30.43 1.30 17.73
N ASN A 317 29.62 1.84 18.62
CA ASN A 317 28.56 1.13 19.31
C ASN A 317 27.42 0.74 18.35
N TYR A 318 27.06 1.62 17.40
CA TYR A 318 26.10 1.32 16.34
C TYR A 318 26.51 0.07 15.57
N TYR A 319 27.74 0.02 15.06
CA TYR A 319 28.21 -1.13 14.28
C TYR A 319 28.39 -2.40 15.11
N LYS A 320 28.74 -2.31 16.40
CA LYS A 320 28.75 -3.49 17.29
C LYS A 320 27.35 -4.08 17.44
N ARG A 321 26.36 -3.23 17.65
CA ARG A 321 24.94 -3.65 17.75
C ARG A 321 24.42 -4.22 16.44
N LEU A 322 24.74 -3.55 15.34
CA LEU A 322 24.38 -4.01 14.00
C LEU A 322 24.99 -5.39 13.68
N GLY A 323 26.24 -5.63 14.10
CA GLY A 323 26.89 -6.93 13.98
C GLY A 323 26.16 -8.04 14.75
N THR A 324 25.64 -7.74 15.94
CA THR A 324 24.80 -8.68 16.70
C THR A 324 23.48 -8.99 15.97
N GLN A 325 22.87 -7.96 15.39
CA GLN A 325 21.64 -8.11 14.62
C GLN A 325 21.89 -8.87 13.31
N LEU A 326 23.00 -8.60 12.62
CA LEU A 326 23.41 -9.32 11.42
C LEU A 326 23.59 -10.82 11.69
N PHE A 327 24.28 -11.16 12.80
CA PHE A 327 24.45 -12.55 13.21
C PHE A 327 23.09 -13.23 13.39
N LEU A 328 22.18 -12.59 14.11
CA LEU A 328 20.88 -13.15 14.40
C LEU A 328 20.03 -13.27 13.14
N ALA A 329 20.01 -12.24 12.28
CA ALA A 329 19.31 -12.24 11.01
C ALA A 329 19.81 -13.37 10.09
N TYR A 330 21.13 -13.52 9.97
CA TYR A 330 21.72 -14.60 9.18
C TYR A 330 21.38 -15.99 9.76
N PHE A 331 21.44 -16.14 11.07
CA PHE A 331 21.13 -17.42 11.75
C PHE A 331 19.66 -17.83 11.54
N LEU A 332 18.74 -16.88 11.52
CA LEU A 332 17.31 -17.11 11.30
C LEU A 332 16.94 -17.23 9.80
N GLY A 333 17.86 -16.91 8.90
CA GLY A 333 17.60 -16.85 7.46
C GLY A 333 16.72 -15.67 7.08
N THR A 334 16.79 -14.58 7.82
CA THR A 334 16.06 -13.34 7.54
C THR A 334 16.55 -12.74 6.23
N HIS A 335 15.63 -12.24 5.44
CA HIS A 335 15.88 -11.53 4.19
C HIS A 335 15.30 -10.12 4.24
N ASP A 336 15.63 -9.30 3.22
CA ASP A 336 14.98 -8.00 2.99
C ASP A 336 15.27 -6.90 4.04
N LEU A 337 16.43 -6.96 4.70
CA LEU A 337 16.86 -5.92 5.61
C LEU A 337 17.56 -4.77 4.87
N HIS A 338 16.82 -4.14 3.94
CA HIS A 338 17.31 -2.98 3.18
C HIS A 338 17.19 -1.66 3.97
N CYS A 339 17.61 -0.55 3.36
CA CYS A 339 17.73 0.75 4.04
C CYS A 339 16.42 1.30 4.60
N GLU A 340 15.27 0.89 4.07
CA GLU A 340 13.96 1.32 4.57
C GLU A 340 13.52 0.52 5.81
N ASN A 341 14.09 -0.66 6.03
CA ASN A 341 13.77 -1.56 7.14
C ASN A 341 14.71 -1.41 8.34
N ILE A 342 15.56 -0.36 8.36
CA ILE A 342 16.42 -0.04 9.48
C ILE A 342 16.34 1.45 9.83
N ILE A 343 16.16 1.77 11.11
CA ILE A 343 16.17 3.13 11.62
C ILE A 343 17.38 3.33 12.53
N ALA A 344 18.25 4.27 12.17
CA ALA A 344 19.31 4.70 13.05
C ALA A 344 18.74 5.62 14.16
N SER A 345 18.81 5.18 15.40
CA SER A 345 18.44 5.98 16.58
C SER A 345 19.68 6.24 17.44
N GLY A 346 20.57 7.12 16.98
CA GLY A 346 21.89 7.31 17.52
C GLY A 346 22.73 6.02 17.42
N GLU A 347 23.31 5.59 18.53
CA GLU A 347 24.10 4.37 18.60
C GLU A 347 23.29 3.05 18.49
N TYR A 348 21.96 3.13 18.26
CA TYR A 348 21.07 1.98 18.18
C TYR A 348 20.51 1.81 16.77
N PRO A 349 20.97 0.82 16.00
CA PRO A 349 20.25 0.36 14.82
C PRO A 349 18.96 -0.35 15.26
N VAL A 350 17.83 0.02 14.71
CA VAL A 350 16.54 -0.59 15.01
C VAL A 350 15.97 -1.19 13.75
N LEU A 351 15.87 -2.51 13.70
CA LEU A 351 15.23 -3.21 12.60
C LEU A 351 13.72 -3.10 12.76
N ILE A 352 13.07 -2.78 11.66
CA ILE A 352 11.61 -2.69 11.53
C ILE A 352 11.19 -3.57 10.36
N ASP A 353 9.92 -3.96 10.31
CA ASP A 353 9.37 -4.73 9.21
C ASP A 353 10.05 -6.10 8.99
N LEU A 354 9.91 -6.97 10.00
CA LEU A 354 10.49 -8.30 10.01
C LEU A 354 9.50 -9.38 9.51
N GLU A 355 8.71 -9.09 8.47
CA GLU A 355 7.77 -10.05 7.89
C GLU A 355 8.49 -11.32 7.38
N THR A 356 9.72 -11.17 6.90
CA THR A 356 10.57 -12.25 6.37
C THR A 356 11.57 -12.79 7.41
N LEU A 357 11.22 -12.76 8.69
CA LEU A 357 12.13 -13.10 9.80
C LEU A 357 12.71 -14.51 9.69
N VAL A 358 11.90 -15.49 9.34
CA VAL A 358 12.34 -16.87 9.16
C VAL A 358 12.20 -17.24 7.69
N GLY A 359 13.32 -17.23 6.99
CA GLY A 359 13.41 -17.57 5.58
C GLY A 359 13.72 -19.06 5.36
N GLY A 360 13.14 -19.64 4.30
CA GLY A 360 13.55 -20.94 3.79
C GLY A 360 14.54 -20.79 2.64
N PHE A 361 15.59 -21.61 2.62
CA PHE A 361 16.49 -21.68 1.48
C PHE A 361 15.79 -22.37 0.31
N ASN A 362 15.79 -21.72 -0.86
CA ASN A 362 15.24 -22.33 -2.07
C ASN A 362 16.16 -23.45 -2.55
N SER A 363 15.71 -24.70 -2.38
CA SER A 363 16.44 -25.90 -2.82
C SER A 363 16.16 -26.27 -4.29
N GLY A 364 15.76 -25.32 -5.14
CA GLY A 364 15.47 -25.51 -6.54
C GLY A 364 16.62 -26.19 -7.31
N LYS A 365 16.30 -26.88 -8.42
CA LYS A 365 17.32 -27.50 -9.27
C LYS A 365 18.17 -26.42 -9.92
N ARG A 366 19.46 -26.44 -9.63
CA ARG A 366 20.47 -25.58 -10.24
C ARG A 366 20.83 -26.12 -11.61
N LYS A 367 20.62 -25.35 -12.66
CA LYS A 367 20.83 -25.77 -14.06
C LYS A 367 21.88 -24.91 -14.77
N THR A 368 22.16 -23.74 -14.27
CA THR A 368 23.07 -22.76 -14.87
C THR A 368 24.13 -22.32 -13.88
N ALA A 369 25.23 -21.74 -14.38
CA ALA A 369 26.23 -21.11 -13.52
C ALA A 369 25.66 -19.94 -12.70
N GLU A 370 24.68 -19.24 -13.25
CA GLU A 370 23.97 -18.16 -12.58
C GLU A 370 23.16 -18.69 -11.40
N ASP A 371 22.43 -19.80 -11.56
CA ASP A 371 21.71 -20.48 -10.48
C ASP A 371 22.65 -20.86 -9.32
N GLU A 372 23.87 -21.30 -9.65
CA GLU A 372 24.87 -21.71 -8.67
C GLU A 372 25.41 -20.50 -7.89
N VAL A 373 25.73 -19.39 -8.57
CA VAL A 373 26.14 -18.13 -7.94
C VAL A 373 25.04 -17.60 -7.03
N TYR A 374 23.80 -17.57 -7.53
CA TYR A 374 22.66 -17.11 -6.75
C TYR A 374 22.42 -17.97 -5.49
N TYR A 375 22.54 -19.29 -5.62
CA TYR A 375 22.45 -20.20 -4.48
C TYR A 375 23.51 -19.90 -3.43
N HIS A 376 24.77 -19.69 -3.81
CA HIS A 376 25.84 -19.34 -2.86
C HIS A 376 25.63 -17.98 -2.21
N LEU A 377 25.13 -17.00 -2.94
CA LEU A 377 24.76 -15.70 -2.38
C LEU A 377 23.64 -15.82 -1.34
N GLN A 378 22.61 -16.61 -1.62
CA GLN A 378 21.53 -16.90 -0.68
C GLN A 378 21.97 -17.61 0.60
N GLN A 379 23.08 -18.38 0.55
CA GLN A 379 23.67 -19.06 1.71
C GLN A 379 24.65 -18.17 2.48
N SER A 380 24.92 -16.98 2.02
CA SER A 380 25.87 -16.05 2.64
C SER A 380 25.16 -15.00 3.53
N VAL A 381 25.92 -14.29 4.33
CA VAL A 381 25.43 -13.15 5.11
C VAL A 381 24.85 -12.02 4.25
N LEU A 382 25.21 -11.98 2.95
CA LEU A 382 24.67 -11.01 2.00
C LEU A 382 23.17 -11.21 1.75
N SER A 383 22.67 -12.43 1.94
CA SER A 383 21.24 -12.75 1.78
C SER A 383 20.34 -11.96 2.73
N THR A 384 20.86 -11.46 3.83
CA THR A 384 20.09 -10.66 4.79
C THR A 384 19.66 -9.30 4.24
N GLY A 385 20.34 -8.77 3.20
CA GLY A 385 20.15 -7.42 2.70
C GLY A 385 20.79 -6.32 3.54
N LEU A 386 21.39 -6.67 4.69
CA LEU A 386 21.96 -5.69 5.61
C LEU A 386 23.30 -5.12 5.13
N LEU A 387 24.14 -5.97 4.51
CA LEU A 387 25.47 -5.59 4.01
C LEU A 387 25.39 -4.97 2.62
N PRO A 388 26.36 -4.12 2.23
CA PRO A 388 26.36 -3.41 0.96
C PRO A 388 26.06 -4.31 -0.25
N THR A 389 25.01 -3.98 -0.96
CA THR A 389 24.53 -4.70 -2.15
C THR A 389 24.04 -3.68 -3.17
N PHE A 390 24.58 -3.76 -4.39
CA PHE A 390 24.29 -2.81 -5.44
C PHE A 390 23.28 -3.36 -6.44
N MET A 391 22.21 -2.62 -6.68
CA MET A 391 21.35 -2.78 -7.84
C MET A 391 21.89 -1.92 -9.00
N TRP A 392 22.01 -2.51 -10.18
CA TRP A 392 22.56 -1.85 -11.37
C TRP A 392 21.45 -1.52 -12.35
N ASP A 393 21.42 -0.28 -12.83
CA ASP A 393 20.53 0.11 -13.91
C ASP A 393 21.10 -0.35 -15.28
N LYS A 394 20.29 -0.19 -16.35
CA LYS A 394 20.73 -0.50 -17.71
C LYS A 394 21.89 0.40 -18.21
N GLY A 395 22.16 1.50 -17.55
CA GLY A 395 23.25 2.44 -17.82
C GLY A 395 24.54 2.12 -17.07
N GLY A 396 24.54 1.07 -16.22
CA GLY A 396 25.70 0.67 -15.43
C GLY A 396 25.91 1.50 -14.15
N ASN A 397 24.90 2.28 -13.72
CA ASN A 397 24.95 2.98 -12.43
C ASN A 397 24.47 2.04 -11.33
N GLY A 398 25.28 1.88 -10.31
CA GLY A 398 24.96 1.06 -9.13
C GLY A 398 24.37 1.93 -8.00
N ILE A 399 23.23 1.50 -7.45
CA ILE A 399 22.62 2.08 -6.27
C ILE A 399 22.75 1.06 -5.14
N ASP A 400 23.37 1.46 -4.02
CA ASP A 400 23.40 0.64 -2.82
C ASP A 400 22.02 0.67 -2.15
N VAL A 401 21.37 -0.47 -2.08
CA VAL A 401 20.03 -0.66 -1.49
C VAL A 401 20.08 -1.37 -0.14
N SER A 402 21.28 -1.65 0.36
CA SER A 402 21.47 -2.38 1.62
C SER A 402 20.99 -1.59 2.85
N GLY A 403 20.82 -2.30 3.98
CA GLY A 403 20.51 -1.69 5.25
C GLY A 403 21.60 -0.72 5.77
N MET A 404 22.81 -0.79 5.22
CA MET A 404 23.91 0.14 5.53
C MET A 404 23.98 1.34 4.57
N SER A 405 23.12 1.40 3.54
CA SER A 405 23.09 2.53 2.60
C SER A 405 22.63 3.80 3.29
N GLY A 406 23.43 4.87 3.22
CA GLY A 406 23.09 6.18 3.78
C GLY A 406 22.35 7.12 2.80
N SER A 407 22.17 6.73 1.54
CA SER A 407 21.89 7.71 0.45
C SER A 407 20.43 7.89 0.08
N ILE A 408 19.51 7.04 0.47
CA ILE A 408 18.12 7.05 -0.04
C ILE A 408 17.09 7.65 0.94
N SER A 409 17.40 7.74 2.23
CA SER A 409 16.36 7.95 3.24
C SER A 409 15.89 9.40 3.45
N LEU A 410 16.52 10.40 2.87
CA LEU A 410 16.20 11.81 3.16
C LEU A 410 15.12 12.43 2.27
N SER A 411 14.84 11.86 1.10
CA SER A 411 13.82 12.40 0.17
C SER A 411 12.41 11.83 0.38
N ILE A 412 12.27 10.70 1.05
CA ILE A 412 10.99 10.01 1.25
C ILE A 412 10.36 10.33 2.62
N ARG A 413 11.12 10.96 3.53
CA ARG A 413 10.70 11.22 4.92
C ARG A 413 10.29 12.66 5.22
N LYS A 414 9.83 13.41 4.21
CA LYS A 414 9.23 14.75 4.45
C LYS A 414 7.72 14.69 4.53
#